data_a08e251cf8546bbbf778b534ce193bd5
#
_entry.id   a08e251cf8546bbbf778b534ce193bd5
#
_cell.length_a   1.000
_cell.length_b   1.000
_cell.length_c   1.000
_cell.angle_alpha   90.00
_cell.angle_beta   90.00
_cell.angle_gamma   90.00
#
_symmetry.space_group_name_H-M   'P 1'
#
loop_
_entity.id
_entity.type
_entity.pdbx_description
1 polymer ?
#
loop_
_entity_poly.entity_id
_entity_poly.type
_entity_poly.pdbx_seq_one_letter_code
_entity_poly.pdbx_strand_id
1 'polypeptide(L)'
;HSIQGEGHYTGTPTAWIRFFLCNLQCNGFGQKDPTDPSTYELPFEDFDVDSVKRVEDLPVWEKGCDSSYTWAKKFKKLMGHETPTALADKIVDVLKTDSNMNGLFLHPNSRQHQHLCFTGGEPLMITGQAASVGIYKSLEKRANLPSSMTFETNGTQKLTEPFKQWVKDIPEEIFFSVSPKLFTVSGEKTEK
;
A
#
# COMPACT_ATOMS: atom_id res chain seq x y z
N HIS A 1 0.60 -11.32 -3.66
CA HIS A 1 0.94 -11.34 -5.07
C HIS A 1 -0.31 -11.60 -5.90
N SER A 2 -0.59 -10.75 -6.87
CA SER A 2 -1.77 -10.81 -7.74
C SER A 2 -1.52 -10.02 -9.01
N ILE A 3 -2.53 -9.93 -9.88
CA ILE A 3 -2.48 -9.08 -11.08
C ILE A 3 -2.93 -7.67 -10.70
N GLN A 4 -2.22 -6.63 -11.18
CA GLN A 4 -2.68 -5.25 -11.05
C GLN A 4 -3.99 -5.07 -11.81
N GLY A 5 -5.03 -4.62 -11.12
CA GLY A 5 -6.38 -4.52 -11.66
C GLY A 5 -6.68 -3.19 -12.34
N GLU A 6 -5.87 -2.14 -12.09
CA GLU A 6 -6.15 -0.79 -12.56
C GLU A 6 -4.90 0.03 -12.83
N GLY A 7 -5.08 1.18 -13.49
CA GLY A 7 -4.01 2.14 -13.75
C GLY A 7 -3.04 1.72 -14.84
N HIS A 8 -1.86 2.33 -14.80
CA HIS A 8 -0.85 2.19 -15.87
C HIS A 8 -0.33 0.76 -16.04
N TYR A 9 -0.23 0.00 -14.94
CA TYR A 9 0.29 -1.37 -14.95
C TYR A 9 -0.78 -2.45 -14.91
N THR A 10 -2.02 -2.13 -15.35
CA THR A 10 -3.11 -3.11 -15.43
C THR A 10 -2.68 -4.37 -16.21
N GLY A 11 -2.93 -5.54 -15.63
CA GLY A 11 -2.57 -6.84 -16.22
C GLY A 11 -1.17 -7.33 -15.83
N THR A 12 -0.37 -6.53 -15.12
CA THR A 12 0.99 -6.92 -14.72
C THR A 12 0.98 -7.71 -13.41
N PRO A 13 1.67 -8.86 -13.31
CA PRO A 13 1.88 -9.54 -12.05
C PRO A 13 2.61 -8.64 -11.05
N THR A 14 2.03 -8.47 -9.86
CA THR A 14 2.47 -7.45 -8.90
C THR A 14 2.62 -8.04 -7.50
N ALA A 15 3.75 -7.76 -6.85
CA ALA A 15 3.90 -7.93 -5.42
C ALA A 15 3.41 -6.64 -4.72
N TRP A 16 2.61 -6.80 -3.67
CA TRP A 16 1.99 -5.70 -2.94
C TRP A 16 2.56 -5.60 -1.54
N ILE A 17 2.90 -4.36 -1.14
CA ILE A 17 3.19 -4.02 0.24
C ILE A 17 2.16 -3.01 0.70
N ARG A 18 1.44 -3.36 1.76
CA ARG A 18 0.46 -2.47 2.39
C ARG A 18 1.04 -1.91 3.69
N PHE A 19 1.24 -0.60 3.72
CA PHE A 19 1.64 0.11 4.92
C PHE A 19 0.43 0.40 5.81
N PHE A 20 0.64 0.34 7.10
CA PHE A 20 -0.25 0.92 8.09
C PHE A 20 0.04 2.42 8.24
N LEU A 21 -0.90 3.13 8.85
CA LEU A 21 -1.00 4.57 9.02
C LEU A 21 -1.51 5.28 7.77
N CYS A 22 -2.38 6.25 8.03
CA CYS A 22 -2.88 7.20 7.05
C CYS A 22 -3.11 8.55 7.73
N ASN A 23 -2.95 9.62 7.01
CA ASN A 23 -3.29 10.96 7.50
C ASN A 23 -4.74 11.35 7.23
N LEU A 24 -5.50 10.51 6.53
CA LEU A 24 -6.92 10.67 6.22
C LEU A 24 -7.72 9.51 6.80
N GLN A 25 -9.04 9.68 6.94
CA GLN A 25 -9.97 8.65 7.43
C GLN A 25 -10.95 8.20 6.35
N CYS A 26 -11.34 9.11 5.47
CA CYS A 26 -12.23 8.87 4.34
C CYS A 26 -13.56 8.21 4.75
N ASN A 27 -14.12 8.61 5.89
CA ASN A 27 -15.34 8.04 6.45
C ASN A 27 -16.61 8.32 5.62
N GLY A 28 -16.53 9.29 4.68
CA GLY A 28 -17.61 9.65 3.79
C GLY A 28 -17.87 8.67 2.64
N PHE A 29 -16.94 7.75 2.34
CA PHE A 29 -17.14 6.78 1.26
C PHE A 29 -18.38 5.90 1.51
N GLY A 30 -19.21 5.73 0.46
CA GLY A 30 -20.43 4.92 0.52
C GLY A 30 -21.53 5.46 1.43
N GLN A 31 -21.36 6.66 2.03
CA GLN A 31 -22.36 7.29 2.87
C GLN A 31 -23.46 7.96 2.03
N LYS A 32 -24.64 8.09 2.60
CA LYS A 32 -25.78 8.79 1.96
C LYS A 32 -25.45 10.26 1.70
N ASP A 33 -24.82 10.91 2.67
CA ASP A 33 -24.28 12.27 2.54
C ASP A 33 -22.82 12.27 3.04
N PRO A 34 -21.84 12.20 2.13
CA PRO A 34 -20.43 12.24 2.51
C PRO A 34 -20.00 13.55 3.18
N THR A 35 -20.79 14.61 3.08
CA THR A 35 -20.45 15.92 3.63
C THR A 35 -20.97 16.15 5.05
N ASP A 36 -21.89 15.28 5.51
CA ASP A 36 -22.47 15.33 6.87
C ASP A 36 -22.01 14.15 7.74
N PRO A 37 -20.97 14.32 8.57
CA PRO A 37 -20.47 13.26 9.45
C PRO A 37 -21.50 12.73 10.46
N SER A 38 -22.57 13.47 10.75
CA SER A 38 -23.60 13.03 11.70
C SER A 38 -24.46 11.88 11.15
N THR A 39 -24.40 11.65 9.83
CA THR A 39 -25.15 10.61 9.12
C THR A 39 -24.33 9.36 8.82
N TYR A 40 -23.06 9.32 9.23
CA TYR A 40 -22.17 8.22 8.88
C TYR A 40 -22.55 6.92 9.59
N GLU A 41 -22.48 5.84 8.83
CA GLU A 41 -22.49 4.47 9.31
C GLU A 41 -21.09 3.89 9.09
N LEU A 42 -20.44 3.48 10.17
CA LEU A 42 -19.04 3.02 10.14
C LEU A 42 -18.95 1.58 10.69
N PRO A 43 -19.25 0.56 9.86
CA PRO A 43 -19.28 -0.84 10.31
C PRO A 43 -18.01 -1.32 10.99
N PHE A 44 -16.85 -0.74 10.64
CA PHE A 44 -15.60 -1.10 11.26
C PHE A 44 -15.53 -0.71 12.76
N GLU A 45 -16.31 0.27 13.22
CA GLU A 45 -16.31 0.69 14.63
C GLU A 45 -16.95 -0.35 15.55
N ASP A 46 -17.95 -1.08 15.06
CA ASP A 46 -18.65 -2.12 15.83
C ASP A 46 -18.02 -3.51 15.67
N PHE A 47 -17.06 -3.65 14.74
CA PHE A 47 -16.42 -4.95 14.46
C PHE A 47 -15.59 -5.45 15.64
N ASP A 48 -15.79 -6.71 16.03
CA ASP A 48 -14.95 -7.38 17.04
C ASP A 48 -13.61 -7.77 16.48
N VAL A 49 -12.59 -6.97 16.77
CA VAL A 49 -11.21 -7.21 16.29
C VAL A 49 -10.60 -8.47 16.93
N ASP A 50 -11.09 -8.93 18.09
CA ASP A 50 -10.58 -10.12 18.74
C ASP A 50 -11.02 -11.42 18.05
N SER A 51 -12.04 -11.33 17.19
CA SER A 51 -12.51 -12.45 16.37
C SER A 51 -11.52 -12.82 15.24
N VAL A 52 -10.55 -11.97 14.91
CA VAL A 52 -9.60 -12.20 13.80
C VAL A 52 -8.15 -12.13 14.28
N LYS A 53 -7.28 -12.85 13.61
CA LYS A 53 -5.84 -12.89 13.91
C LYS A 53 -4.97 -12.15 12.88
N ARG A 54 -5.47 -11.98 11.67
CA ARG A 54 -4.74 -11.43 10.54
C ARG A 54 -5.60 -10.42 9.79
N VAL A 55 -4.94 -9.53 9.07
CA VAL A 55 -5.61 -8.51 8.23
C VAL A 55 -6.46 -9.15 7.14
N GLU A 56 -6.00 -10.27 6.58
CA GLU A 56 -6.69 -10.99 5.51
C GLU A 56 -8.04 -11.60 5.94
N ASP A 57 -8.26 -11.73 7.25
CA ASP A 57 -9.50 -12.26 7.82
C ASP A 57 -10.55 -11.16 8.04
N LEU A 58 -10.20 -9.88 7.79
CA LEU A 58 -11.13 -8.76 7.93
C LEU A 58 -12.14 -8.71 6.78
N PRO A 59 -13.40 -8.34 7.05
CA PRO A 59 -14.37 -8.09 6.00
C PRO A 59 -14.01 -6.85 5.17
N VAL A 60 -14.51 -6.79 3.96
CA VAL A 60 -14.50 -5.56 3.15
C VAL A 60 -15.64 -4.66 3.62
N TRP A 61 -15.34 -3.43 3.96
CA TRP A 61 -16.33 -2.44 4.43
C TRP A 61 -17.04 -1.80 3.25
N GLU A 62 -18.36 -1.79 3.25
CA GLU A 62 -19.17 -1.14 2.22
C GLU A 62 -19.29 0.38 2.44
N LYS A 63 -19.10 0.84 3.68
CA LYS A 63 -19.17 2.25 4.08
C LYS A 63 -17.92 2.66 4.85
N GLY A 64 -17.52 3.90 4.64
CA GLY A 64 -16.26 4.43 5.14
C GLY A 64 -15.06 3.94 4.32
N CYS A 65 -13.87 4.11 4.87
CA CYS A 65 -12.64 3.64 4.24
C CYS A 65 -12.58 2.09 4.25
N ASP A 66 -12.44 1.47 3.09
CA ASP A 66 -12.28 0.01 2.94
C ASP A 66 -11.04 -0.53 3.66
N SER A 67 -10.03 0.33 3.80
CA SER A 67 -8.77 0.05 4.47
C SER A 67 -8.67 0.73 5.85
N SER A 68 -9.81 0.96 6.54
CA SER A 68 -9.86 1.60 7.87
C SER A 68 -8.95 0.94 8.91
N TYR A 69 -8.68 -0.36 8.77
CA TYR A 69 -7.76 -1.11 9.63
C TYR A 69 -6.33 -0.59 9.58
N THR A 70 -5.95 0.14 8.53
CA THR A 70 -4.60 0.70 8.43
C THR A 70 -4.38 1.90 9.34
N TRP A 71 -5.42 2.61 9.77
CA TRP A 71 -5.33 3.83 10.57
C TRP A 71 -6.17 3.82 11.85
N ALA A 72 -7.29 3.07 11.90
CA ALA A 72 -8.14 3.04 13.08
C ALA A 72 -7.46 2.29 14.24
N LYS A 73 -7.37 2.97 15.39
CA LYS A 73 -6.57 2.51 16.55
C LYS A 73 -6.92 1.11 17.04
N LYS A 74 -8.18 0.70 16.92
CA LYS A 74 -8.63 -0.63 17.37
C LYS A 74 -7.94 -1.78 16.63
N PHE A 75 -7.50 -1.57 15.39
CA PHE A 75 -6.80 -2.59 14.59
C PHE A 75 -5.29 -2.61 14.80
N LYS A 76 -4.75 -1.76 15.69
CA LYS A 76 -3.30 -1.66 15.91
C LYS A 76 -2.64 -3.01 16.24
N LYS A 77 -3.34 -3.92 16.89
CA LYS A 77 -2.82 -5.25 17.20
C LYS A 77 -2.55 -6.14 15.99
N LEU A 78 -3.18 -5.83 14.84
CA LEU A 78 -2.96 -6.54 13.57
C LEU A 78 -1.79 -5.95 12.77
N MET A 79 -1.23 -4.81 13.22
CA MET A 79 -0.12 -4.16 12.54
C MET A 79 1.18 -4.92 12.79
N GLY A 80 1.82 -5.35 11.71
CA GLY A 80 3.18 -5.91 11.77
C GLY A 80 4.23 -4.81 11.94
N HIS A 81 5.31 -5.15 12.66
CA HIS A 81 6.49 -4.29 12.82
C HIS A 81 7.69 -5.04 12.27
N GLU A 82 8.02 -4.80 11.02
CA GLU A 82 9.07 -5.50 10.32
C GLU A 82 10.19 -4.55 9.90
N THR A 83 11.41 -5.06 9.86
CA THR A 83 12.52 -4.31 9.26
C THR A 83 12.37 -4.29 7.72
N PRO A 84 12.94 -3.29 7.03
CA PRO A 84 12.96 -3.29 5.57
C PRO A 84 13.58 -4.55 4.95
N THR A 85 14.57 -5.13 5.62
CA THR A 85 15.20 -6.40 5.19
C THR A 85 14.22 -7.56 5.29
N ALA A 86 13.51 -7.69 6.42
CA ALA A 86 12.51 -8.74 6.60
C ALA A 86 11.33 -8.58 5.62
N LEU A 87 10.93 -7.33 5.31
CA LEU A 87 9.93 -7.07 4.28
C LEU A 87 10.42 -7.48 2.88
N ALA A 88 11.68 -7.20 2.56
CA ALA A 88 12.28 -7.65 1.31
C ALA A 88 12.33 -9.18 1.21
N ASP A 89 12.58 -9.91 2.32
CA ASP A 89 12.50 -11.37 2.36
C ASP A 89 11.08 -11.85 2.06
N LYS A 90 10.07 -11.25 2.70
CA LYS A 90 8.67 -11.58 2.46
C LYS A 90 8.23 -11.28 1.02
N ILE A 91 8.73 -10.21 0.40
CA ILE A 91 8.47 -9.94 -1.02
C ILE A 91 9.01 -11.07 -1.88
N VAL A 92 10.26 -11.47 -1.67
CA VAL A 92 10.86 -12.59 -2.40
C VAL A 92 10.04 -13.88 -2.20
N ASP A 93 9.60 -14.12 -0.97
CA ASP A 93 8.79 -15.30 -0.66
C ASP A 93 7.44 -15.34 -1.39
N VAL A 94 6.73 -14.20 -1.49
CA VAL A 94 5.45 -14.16 -2.22
C VAL A 94 5.61 -14.20 -3.74
N LEU A 95 6.79 -13.96 -4.27
CA LEU A 95 7.12 -14.14 -5.69
C LEU A 95 7.48 -15.58 -6.04
N LYS A 96 7.73 -16.46 -5.06
CA LYS A 96 8.07 -17.86 -5.29
C LYS A 96 6.88 -18.63 -5.86
N THR A 97 7.17 -19.37 -6.90
CA THR A 97 6.27 -20.35 -7.54
C THR A 97 7.10 -21.54 -8.00
N ASP A 98 6.46 -22.63 -8.45
CA ASP A 98 7.18 -23.78 -9.00
C ASP A 98 8.09 -23.42 -10.18
N SER A 99 7.72 -22.40 -10.95
CA SER A 99 8.49 -21.91 -12.09
C SER A 99 9.42 -20.73 -11.75
N ASN A 100 9.36 -20.20 -10.52
CA ASN A 100 10.18 -19.09 -10.02
C ASN A 100 10.61 -19.38 -8.56
N MET A 101 11.30 -20.48 -8.33
CA MET A 101 11.67 -20.96 -6.99
C MET A 101 12.50 -19.94 -6.17
N ASN A 102 13.22 -19.05 -6.84
CA ASN A 102 14.04 -18.03 -6.20
C ASN A 102 13.29 -16.70 -5.94
N GLY A 103 12.02 -16.59 -6.34
CA GLY A 103 11.22 -15.37 -6.15
C GLY A 103 11.82 -14.14 -6.85
N LEU A 104 12.24 -14.30 -8.11
CA LEU A 104 12.85 -13.22 -8.89
C LEU A 104 11.78 -12.29 -9.47
N PHE A 105 12.04 -10.98 -9.50
CA PHE A 105 11.20 -10.02 -10.21
C PHE A 105 11.25 -10.22 -11.73
N LEU A 106 12.37 -10.64 -12.28
CA LEU A 106 12.45 -11.11 -13.66
C LEU A 106 12.22 -12.62 -13.67
N HIS A 107 11.01 -13.04 -14.08
CA HIS A 107 10.64 -14.44 -14.11
C HIS A 107 11.61 -15.26 -14.98
N PRO A 108 12.24 -16.33 -14.45
CA PRO A 108 13.37 -16.98 -15.11
C PRO A 108 13.03 -17.61 -16.46
N ASN A 109 11.83 -18.14 -16.60
CA ASN A 109 11.41 -18.86 -17.81
C ASN A 109 10.69 -17.93 -18.81
N SER A 110 9.66 -17.20 -18.40
CA SER A 110 8.87 -16.33 -19.28
C SER A 110 9.56 -15.01 -19.60
N ARG A 111 10.56 -14.62 -18.83
CA ARG A 111 11.24 -13.32 -18.88
C ARG A 111 10.29 -12.14 -18.64
N GLN A 112 9.11 -12.40 -18.11
CA GLN A 112 8.16 -11.37 -17.72
C GLN A 112 8.67 -10.68 -16.45
N HIS A 113 8.65 -9.36 -16.45
CA HIS A 113 8.91 -8.56 -15.25
C HIS A 113 7.68 -8.56 -14.34
N GLN A 114 7.93 -8.67 -13.06
CA GLN A 114 6.93 -8.48 -12.03
C GLN A 114 7.08 -7.08 -11.44
N HIS A 115 5.96 -6.49 -11.09
CA HIS A 115 5.86 -5.15 -10.57
C HIS A 115 5.87 -5.14 -9.03
N LEU A 116 6.31 -4.04 -8.42
CA LEU A 116 6.21 -3.82 -6.97
C LEU A 116 5.30 -2.64 -6.69
N CYS A 117 4.25 -2.85 -5.92
CA CYS A 117 3.31 -1.80 -5.54
C CYS A 117 3.35 -1.52 -4.04
N PHE A 118 3.57 -0.28 -3.68
CA PHE A 118 3.47 0.24 -2.33
C PHE A 118 2.10 0.91 -2.17
N THR A 119 1.29 0.38 -1.28
CA THR A 119 -0.07 0.85 -0.99
C THR A 119 -0.33 0.87 0.51
N GLY A 120 -1.54 0.99 0.94
CA GLY A 120 -1.87 0.87 2.35
C GLY A 120 -2.90 1.87 2.80
N GLY A 121 -2.68 2.47 3.97
CA GLY A 121 -3.27 3.73 4.34
C GLY A 121 -2.69 4.83 3.46
N GLU A 122 -1.50 5.34 3.81
CA GLU A 122 -0.77 6.28 2.95
C GLU A 122 0.71 5.87 2.89
N PRO A 123 1.19 5.31 1.77
CA PRO A 123 2.57 4.82 1.67
C PRO A 123 3.63 5.92 1.70
N LEU A 124 3.25 7.17 1.42
CA LEU A 124 4.16 8.31 1.46
C LEU A 124 4.20 9.04 2.80
N MET A 125 3.60 8.48 3.88
CA MET A 125 3.95 8.91 5.23
C MET A 125 5.47 8.83 5.43
N ILE A 126 6.05 9.70 6.26
CA ILE A 126 7.52 9.78 6.45
C ILE A 126 8.15 8.40 6.71
N THR A 127 7.52 7.60 7.55
CA THR A 127 7.97 6.23 7.85
C THR A 127 7.86 5.30 6.65
N GLY A 128 6.80 5.45 5.83
CA GLY A 128 6.60 4.67 4.61
C GLY A 128 7.65 5.01 3.55
N GLN A 129 7.97 6.30 3.36
CA GLN A 129 9.05 6.73 2.47
C GLN A 129 10.38 6.09 2.86
N ALA A 130 10.75 6.18 4.15
CA ALA A 130 12.00 5.58 4.64
C ALA A 130 12.02 4.05 4.50
N ALA A 131 10.89 3.38 4.78
CA ALA A 131 10.78 1.94 4.64
C ALA A 131 10.90 1.50 3.18
N SER A 132 10.28 2.21 2.23
CA SER A 132 10.35 1.89 0.79
C SER A 132 11.78 1.96 0.27
N VAL A 133 12.52 3.01 0.63
CA VAL A 133 13.96 3.12 0.31
C VAL A 133 14.76 1.97 0.91
N GLY A 134 14.47 1.61 2.16
CA GLY A 134 15.15 0.51 2.84
C GLY A 134 14.86 -0.86 2.22
N ILE A 135 13.62 -1.10 1.79
CA ILE A 135 13.21 -2.31 1.08
C ILE A 135 13.94 -2.41 -0.26
N TYR A 136 13.92 -1.33 -1.04
CA TYR A 136 14.62 -1.26 -2.33
C TYR A 136 16.11 -1.61 -2.16
N LYS A 137 16.81 -0.96 -1.22
CA LYS A 137 18.23 -1.24 -0.94
C LYS A 137 18.48 -2.69 -0.49
N SER A 138 17.51 -3.30 0.17
CA SER A 138 17.61 -4.71 0.58
C SER A 138 17.44 -5.67 -0.59
N LEU A 139 16.57 -5.35 -1.56
CA LEU A 139 16.40 -6.07 -2.81
C LEU A 139 17.61 -5.88 -3.74
N GLU A 140 18.14 -4.67 -3.81
CA GLU A 140 19.35 -4.33 -4.60
C GLU A 140 20.56 -5.17 -4.17
N LYS A 141 20.79 -5.31 -2.86
CA LYS A 141 21.87 -6.17 -2.33
C LYS A 141 21.75 -7.64 -2.74
N ARG A 142 20.57 -8.07 -3.14
CA ARG A 142 20.28 -9.43 -3.64
C ARG A 142 20.31 -9.52 -5.16
N ALA A 143 20.63 -8.41 -5.86
CA ALA A 143 20.50 -8.28 -7.31
C ALA A 143 19.13 -8.76 -7.83
N ASN A 144 18.04 -8.47 -7.06
CA ASN A 144 16.68 -8.87 -7.38
C ASN A 144 15.74 -7.65 -7.29
N LEU A 145 15.80 -6.78 -8.29
CA LEU A 145 15.02 -5.54 -8.35
C LEU A 145 13.83 -5.66 -9.30
N PRO A 146 12.68 -5.03 -8.98
CA PRO A 146 11.61 -4.81 -9.95
C PRO A 146 12.09 -3.84 -11.02
N SER A 147 11.60 -3.95 -12.25
CA SER A 147 11.87 -2.93 -13.28
C SER A 147 11.02 -1.67 -13.09
N SER A 148 9.92 -1.80 -12.38
CA SER A 148 8.97 -0.71 -12.14
C SER A 148 8.31 -0.83 -10.76
N MET A 149 7.99 0.31 -10.16
CA MET A 149 7.32 0.42 -8.87
C MET A 149 6.18 1.44 -8.93
N THR A 150 5.09 1.17 -8.22
CA THR A 150 3.99 2.15 -8.02
C THR A 150 3.86 2.52 -6.56
N PHE A 151 3.57 3.79 -6.31
CA PHE A 151 3.03 4.28 -5.04
C PHE A 151 1.58 4.69 -5.25
N GLU A 152 0.65 3.93 -4.65
CA GLU A 152 -0.77 4.31 -4.60
C GLU A 152 -0.99 5.24 -3.42
N THR A 153 -1.15 6.53 -3.70
CA THR A 153 -1.12 7.59 -2.71
C THR A 153 -2.34 8.52 -2.80
N ASN A 154 -2.73 9.12 -1.70
CA ASN A 154 -3.73 10.18 -1.68
C ASN A 154 -3.15 11.55 -2.15
N GLY A 155 -1.85 11.64 -2.35
CA GLY A 155 -1.16 12.82 -2.87
C GLY A 155 -0.95 13.97 -1.89
N THR A 156 -1.25 13.78 -0.59
CA THR A 156 -1.18 14.87 0.40
C THR A 156 0.16 14.98 1.12
N GLN A 157 1.04 13.96 0.96
CA GLN A 157 2.28 13.91 1.72
C GLN A 157 3.42 14.62 1.00
N LYS A 158 4.15 15.43 1.76
CA LYS A 158 5.40 16.04 1.27
C LYS A 158 6.50 14.98 1.21
N LEU A 159 7.17 14.89 0.07
CA LEU A 159 8.32 14.00 -0.09
C LEU A 159 9.53 14.53 0.68
N THR A 160 10.19 13.65 1.43
CA THR A 160 11.43 13.96 2.13
C THR A 160 12.61 14.07 1.15
N GLU A 161 13.62 14.84 1.47
CA GLU A 161 14.79 14.99 0.59
C GLU A 161 15.50 13.65 0.31
N PRO A 162 15.71 12.75 1.29
CA PRO A 162 16.27 11.43 1.01
C PRO A 162 15.44 10.60 0.03
N PHE A 163 14.10 10.67 0.13
CA PHE A 163 13.22 9.96 -0.79
C PHE A 163 13.26 10.55 -2.20
N LYS A 164 13.22 11.89 -2.33
CA LYS A 164 13.36 12.58 -3.63
C LYS A 164 14.68 12.25 -4.32
N GLN A 165 15.77 12.22 -3.54
CA GLN A 165 17.09 11.90 -4.08
C GLN A 165 17.09 10.44 -4.56
N TRP A 166 16.58 9.50 -3.76
CA TRP A 166 16.47 8.11 -4.16
C TRP A 166 15.70 7.93 -5.48
N VAL A 167 14.51 8.59 -5.61
CA VAL A 167 13.71 8.55 -6.85
C VAL A 167 14.48 9.04 -8.08
N LYS A 168 15.39 10.01 -7.91
CA LYS A 168 16.21 10.53 -9.01
C LYS A 168 17.38 9.64 -9.38
N ASP A 169 17.91 8.90 -8.40
CA ASP A 169 19.17 8.17 -8.55
C ASP A 169 18.99 6.76 -9.12
N ILE A 170 17.80 6.16 -8.93
CA ILE A 170 17.55 4.80 -9.38
C ILE A 170 17.12 4.76 -10.87
N PRO A 171 17.52 3.70 -11.59
CA PRO A 171 17.16 3.54 -13.00
C PRO A 171 15.76 2.94 -13.21
N GLU A 172 15.17 2.32 -12.16
CA GLU A 172 13.85 1.71 -12.23
C GLU A 172 12.76 2.76 -12.35
N GLU A 173 11.72 2.43 -13.07
CA GLU A 173 10.57 3.31 -13.23
C GLU A 173 9.76 3.42 -11.94
N ILE A 174 9.50 4.64 -11.48
CA ILE A 174 8.58 4.93 -10.38
C ILE A 174 7.35 5.66 -10.90
N PHE A 175 6.19 5.07 -10.65
CA PHE A 175 4.89 5.65 -10.98
C PHE A 175 4.13 6.04 -9.71
N PHE A 176 3.62 7.27 -9.67
CA PHE A 176 2.76 7.72 -8.59
C PHE A 176 1.30 7.67 -9.07
N SER A 177 0.55 6.70 -8.58
CA SER A 177 -0.90 6.59 -8.79
C SER A 177 -1.58 7.46 -7.74
N VAL A 178 -1.95 8.68 -8.11
CA VAL A 178 -2.51 9.65 -7.17
C VAL A 178 -4.03 9.59 -7.20
N SER A 179 -4.64 9.30 -6.05
CA SER A 179 -6.09 9.28 -5.84
C SER A 179 -6.52 10.36 -4.86
N PRO A 180 -6.73 11.61 -5.33
CA PRO A 180 -7.15 12.72 -4.47
C PRO A 180 -8.49 12.42 -3.80
N LYS A 181 -8.63 12.79 -2.52
CA LYS A 181 -9.84 12.54 -1.74
C LYS A 181 -10.72 13.79 -1.71
N LEU A 182 -11.74 13.79 -2.57
CA LEU A 182 -12.68 14.92 -2.68
C LEU A 182 -13.64 14.93 -1.47
N PHE A 183 -13.87 16.09 -0.88
CA PHE A 183 -14.76 16.25 0.28
C PHE A 183 -16.16 15.69 0.02
N THR A 184 -16.72 15.95 -1.15
CA THR A 184 -18.07 15.50 -1.55
C THR A 184 -18.19 13.98 -1.73
N VAL A 185 -17.09 13.24 -1.67
CA VAL A 185 -17.07 11.78 -1.85
C VAL A 185 -16.49 11.08 -0.63
N SER A 186 -15.40 11.58 -0.09
CA SER A 186 -14.65 10.96 1.02
C SER A 186 -14.96 11.55 2.39
N GLY A 187 -15.63 12.73 2.42
CA GLY A 187 -15.82 13.50 3.65
C GLY A 187 -14.57 14.18 4.18
N GLU A 188 -13.43 14.06 3.48
CA GLU A 188 -12.18 14.68 3.90
C GLU A 188 -12.16 16.15 3.53
N LYS A 189 -11.96 16.99 4.53
CA LYS A 189 -11.72 18.44 4.32
C LYS A 189 -10.26 18.61 3.89
N THR A 190 -10.03 18.79 2.59
CA THR A 190 -8.71 18.89 1.98
C THR A 190 -7.99 20.22 2.22
N GLU A 191 -8.56 21.12 2.99
CA GLU A 191 -7.93 22.37 3.42
C GLU A 191 -6.96 22.12 4.57
N LYS A 192 -5.81 21.49 4.27
CA LYS A 192 -4.66 21.45 5.17
C LYS A 192 -3.38 21.71 4.38
#